data_124aa7634932702fd1bf9f2cd18034e3
#
_entry.id   124aa7634932702fd1bf9f2cd18034e3
#
_cell.length_a   1.000
_cell.length_b   1.000
_cell.length_c   1.000
_cell.angle_alpha   90.00
_cell.angle_beta   90.00
_cell.angle_gamma   90.00
#
_symmetry.space_group_name_H-M   'P 1'
#
loop_
_entity.id
_entity.type
_entity.pdbx_description
1 polymer ?
#
loop_
_entity_poly.entity_id
_entity_poly.type
_entity_poly.pdbx_seq_one_letter_code
_entity_poly.pdbx_strand_id
1 'polypeptide(L)'
;MKKITRRSVLRLSGLAAASLALTSCRAAGSAAVGSRFSDWLRQKLANSSSSASSEAAASGEAAASSEAAASSAAAEEPAASSWLPAYNADPLTGEANRSSGRIVGVMVNNISYSERQNARPQRGLSSADLLIESKVEGGITRFCAVYRDADSIPEVGPMRSGRDQFLQLLMPWQALYYHDGESAPCTKFISVYNYSGLNIGGKSYFSTPTHPHVAHRDSRGRNVAYEHTEFTSGKEIRQAAANAGIGLSHDYDTTFFRFADYRTGAENTMRGTASGRTIRIVHSDNYKTSFSYSALSRTYKMQMYSHAAGGFENTVDELNGKQLSFDNLLICFAPIAAYPGDSGDVQQVSYISGGEAYFFSRGGVQVGRWEKASPEHPLKVYDDAGADLLFNRGKTYLAIVDDDEWSNFSYQ
;
A
#
# COMPACT_ATOMS: atom_id res chain seq x y z
N MET A 1 -2.14 -48.54 -19.49
CA MET A 1 -2.39 -49.34 -18.25
C MET A 1 -1.14 -49.37 -17.44
N LYS A 2 -1.11 -48.68 -16.27
CA LYS A 2 -0.48 -49.07 -15.01
C LYS A 2 -0.76 -47.96 -14.02
N LYS A 3 -1.58 -48.28 -13.01
CA LYS A 3 -1.87 -47.52 -11.81
C LYS A 3 -0.65 -47.53 -10.90
N ILE A 4 -0.33 -46.42 -10.24
CA ILE A 4 0.45 -46.43 -9.00
C ILE A 4 -0.25 -45.54 -7.99
N THR A 5 -0.48 -46.13 -6.83
CA THR A 5 -1.23 -45.71 -5.66
C THR A 5 -0.42 -44.79 -4.73
N ARG A 6 -1.17 -43.99 -3.97
CA ARG A 6 -0.74 -43.20 -2.80
C ARG A 6 -0.06 -44.05 -1.74
N ARG A 7 0.95 -43.51 -1.09
CA ARG A 7 1.25 -43.78 0.33
C ARG A 7 1.90 -42.58 1.01
N SER A 8 1.21 -42.12 2.03
CA SER A 8 1.66 -41.19 3.08
C SER A 8 2.79 -41.80 3.92
N VAL A 9 3.76 -40.99 4.34
CA VAL A 9 4.55 -41.24 5.54
C VAL A 9 4.87 -39.91 6.21
N LEU A 10 4.28 -39.73 7.40
CA LEU A 10 4.77 -38.80 8.45
C LEU A 10 6.09 -39.37 9.01
N ARG A 11 7.05 -38.52 9.32
CA ARG A 11 7.94 -38.68 10.48
C ARG A 11 8.48 -37.34 10.98
N LEU A 12 8.31 -37.15 12.27
CA LEU A 12 8.87 -36.11 13.13
C LEU A 12 10.38 -36.30 13.37
N SER A 13 10.96 -35.18 13.79
CA SER A 13 12.09 -35.01 14.73
C SER A 13 13.50 -34.91 14.19
N GLY A 14 14.20 -33.85 14.69
CA GLY A 14 15.65 -33.85 14.86
C GLY A 14 16.30 -32.49 14.67
N LEU A 15 16.47 -31.71 15.76
CA LEU A 15 17.44 -30.60 15.83
C LEU A 15 18.86 -31.10 15.50
N ALA A 16 19.58 -30.39 14.68
CA ALA A 16 21.05 -30.36 14.73
C ALA A 16 21.55 -29.00 14.21
N ALA A 17 22.20 -28.27 15.09
CA ALA A 17 22.97 -27.06 14.75
C ALA A 17 24.20 -27.43 13.93
N ALA A 18 24.42 -26.73 12.82
CA ALA A 18 25.71 -26.68 12.14
C ALA A 18 26.00 -25.26 11.71
N SER A 19 26.89 -24.62 12.44
CA SER A 19 27.54 -23.34 12.07
C SER A 19 28.46 -23.56 10.89
N LEU A 20 28.20 -22.87 9.78
CA LEU A 20 29.18 -22.67 8.70
C LEU A 20 29.33 -21.17 8.45
N ALA A 21 30.48 -20.67 8.81
CA ALA A 21 30.94 -19.32 8.50
C ALA A 21 31.16 -19.17 6.99
N LEU A 22 30.41 -18.27 6.35
CA LEU A 22 30.73 -17.73 5.03
C LEU A 22 30.88 -16.23 5.19
N THR A 23 32.15 -15.83 5.21
CA THR A 23 32.61 -14.45 5.07
C THR A 23 32.24 -13.92 3.68
N SER A 24 31.28 -13.01 3.59
CA SER A 24 31.14 -12.11 2.45
C SER A 24 30.90 -10.70 2.98
N CYS A 25 31.68 -9.75 2.48
CA CYS A 25 31.60 -8.33 2.83
C CYS A 25 30.22 -7.80 2.58
N ARG A 26 29.46 -7.59 3.66
CA ARG A 26 28.22 -6.81 3.69
C ARG A 26 28.53 -5.45 4.30
N ALA A 27 28.02 -4.40 3.68
CA ALA A 27 28.08 -3.05 4.23
C ALA A 27 27.51 -3.05 5.65
N ALA A 28 28.25 -2.48 6.61
CA ALA A 28 28.01 -2.56 8.04
C ALA A 28 26.72 -1.90 8.55
N GLY A 29 25.87 -1.35 7.65
CA GLY A 29 24.60 -0.71 8.01
C GLY A 29 23.39 -1.64 8.10
N SER A 30 23.34 -2.73 7.30
CA SER A 30 22.14 -3.55 7.20
C SER A 30 21.96 -4.58 8.33
N ALA A 31 23.05 -5.06 8.94
CA ALA A 31 22.98 -6.06 10.00
C ALA A 31 22.48 -5.49 11.36
N ALA A 32 22.74 -4.22 11.63
CA ALA A 32 22.32 -3.58 12.88
C ALA A 32 20.81 -3.21 12.88
N VAL A 33 20.24 -2.95 11.71
CA VAL A 33 18.82 -2.60 11.55
C VAL A 33 17.95 -3.86 11.62
N GLY A 34 18.34 -4.93 10.95
CA GLY A 34 17.61 -6.21 11.01
C GLY A 34 17.53 -6.82 12.42
N SER A 35 18.56 -6.61 13.27
CA SER A 35 18.51 -7.07 14.67
C SER A 35 17.54 -6.26 15.52
N ARG A 36 17.45 -4.94 15.33
CA ARG A 36 16.55 -4.06 16.09
C ARG A 36 15.06 -4.29 15.74
N PHE A 37 14.77 -4.55 14.47
CA PHE A 37 13.41 -4.87 14.04
C PHE A 37 12.94 -6.23 14.59
N SER A 38 13.77 -7.27 14.52
CA SER A 38 13.45 -8.57 15.09
C SER A 38 13.29 -8.52 16.61
N ASP A 39 14.02 -7.66 17.31
CA ASP A 39 13.89 -7.44 18.75
C ASP A 39 12.61 -6.66 19.09
N TRP A 40 12.26 -5.65 18.31
CA TRP A 40 10.99 -4.94 18.42
C TRP A 40 9.78 -5.84 18.14
N LEU A 41 9.85 -6.68 17.11
CA LEU A 41 8.79 -7.65 16.78
C LEU A 41 8.59 -8.67 17.92
N ARG A 42 9.68 -9.20 18.51
CA ARG A 42 9.61 -10.08 19.68
C ARG A 42 9.00 -9.37 20.88
N GLN A 43 9.31 -8.12 21.12
CA GLN A 43 8.75 -7.33 22.22
C GLN A 43 7.25 -7.06 22.01
N LYS A 44 6.82 -6.77 20.77
CA LYS A 44 5.40 -6.58 20.42
C LYS A 44 4.58 -7.87 20.56
N LEU A 45 5.13 -9.01 20.11
CA LEU A 45 4.51 -10.32 20.26
C LEU A 45 4.44 -10.76 21.74
N ALA A 46 5.45 -10.45 22.54
CA ALA A 46 5.44 -10.72 23.98
C ALA A 46 4.38 -9.86 24.72
N ASN A 47 4.21 -8.60 24.32
CA ASN A 47 3.20 -7.72 24.92
C ASN A 47 1.76 -8.09 24.47
N SER A 48 1.56 -8.61 23.26
CA SER A 48 0.25 -9.07 22.80
C SER A 48 -0.18 -10.38 23.47
N SER A 49 0.78 -11.25 23.84
CA SER A 49 0.49 -12.48 24.59
C SER A 49 0.19 -12.20 26.07
N SER A 50 0.70 -11.13 26.66
CA SER A 50 0.40 -10.74 28.04
C SER A 50 -0.96 -10.06 28.20
N SER A 51 -1.50 -9.41 27.18
CA SER A 51 -2.85 -8.83 27.19
C SER A 51 -3.96 -9.89 27.02
N ALA A 52 -3.67 -11.01 26.34
CA ALA A 52 -4.64 -12.10 26.16
C ALA A 52 -4.79 -12.99 27.41
N SER A 53 -3.87 -12.92 28.37
CA SER A 53 -3.94 -13.70 29.62
C SER A 53 -4.61 -12.95 30.79
N SER A 54 -4.98 -11.68 30.65
CA SER A 54 -5.64 -10.89 31.69
C SER A 54 -7.18 -10.84 31.60
N GLU A 55 -7.79 -11.35 30.53
CA GLU A 55 -9.26 -11.34 30.37
C GLU A 55 -9.98 -12.64 30.82
N ALA A 56 -9.27 -13.62 31.32
CA ALA A 56 -9.85 -14.92 31.71
C ALA A 56 -10.08 -15.13 33.22
N ALA A 57 -9.96 -14.10 34.06
CA ALA A 57 -10.19 -14.26 35.50
C ALA A 57 -10.78 -12.99 36.14
N ALA A 58 -12.09 -12.78 36.02
CA ALA A 58 -12.87 -11.99 36.97
C ALA A 58 -14.36 -12.23 36.81
N SER A 59 -14.90 -13.21 37.51
CA SER A 59 -16.28 -13.24 37.94
C SER A 59 -16.32 -13.65 39.43
N GLY A 60 -16.75 -12.72 40.30
CA GLY A 60 -17.04 -13.02 41.68
C GLY A 60 -16.87 -11.87 42.65
N GLU A 61 -18.02 -11.30 43.00
CA GLU A 61 -18.47 -10.68 44.25
C GLU A 61 -17.91 -9.37 44.81
N ALA A 62 -18.87 -8.68 45.32
CA ALA A 62 -19.01 -7.27 45.72
C ALA A 62 -18.38 -6.92 47.09
N ALA A 63 -18.17 -5.64 47.26
CA ALA A 63 -18.50 -4.75 48.39
C ALA A 63 -17.36 -3.96 49.01
N ALA A 64 -17.62 -2.65 49.16
CA ALA A 64 -17.26 -1.68 50.20
C ALA A 64 -15.89 -0.94 50.13
N SER A 65 -16.05 0.33 49.74
CA SER A 65 -15.50 1.59 50.32
C SER A 65 -14.08 1.67 50.92
N SER A 66 -13.25 2.52 50.30
CA SER A 66 -12.66 3.69 51.03
C SER A 66 -11.84 4.57 50.06
N GLU A 67 -12.00 5.87 50.19
CA GLU A 67 -11.26 6.91 49.49
C GLU A 67 -9.75 6.85 49.83
N ALA A 68 -8.93 6.91 48.80
CA ALA A 68 -7.57 7.41 48.91
C ALA A 68 -7.19 8.06 47.58
N ALA A 69 -7.05 9.37 47.60
CA ALA A 69 -6.55 10.16 46.48
C ALA A 69 -5.13 9.72 46.13
N ALA A 70 -4.95 9.14 44.96
CA ALA A 70 -3.66 8.95 44.32
C ALA A 70 -3.65 9.79 43.05
N SER A 71 -2.82 10.82 43.04
CA SER A 71 -2.44 11.64 41.91
C SER A 71 -1.94 10.74 40.80
N SER A 72 -2.78 10.47 39.80
CA SER A 72 -2.35 9.87 38.54
C SER A 72 -1.70 10.97 37.71
N ALA A 73 -0.37 10.92 37.57
CA ALA A 73 0.28 11.60 36.47
C ALA A 73 -0.30 11.00 35.16
N ALA A 74 -1.18 11.73 34.53
CA ALA A 74 -1.65 11.42 33.19
C ALA A 74 -0.40 11.42 32.29
N ALA A 75 -0.09 10.27 31.72
CA ALA A 75 0.81 10.23 30.59
C ALA A 75 0.17 11.12 29.51
N GLU A 76 0.85 12.22 29.17
CA GLU A 76 0.45 13.05 28.04
C GLU A 76 0.37 12.12 26.80
N GLU A 77 -0.83 11.92 26.29
CA GLU A 77 -1.00 11.39 24.93
C GLU A 77 -0.19 12.30 24.00
N PRO A 78 0.67 11.74 23.13
CA PRO A 78 1.38 12.54 22.16
C PRO A 78 0.34 13.33 21.36
N ALA A 79 0.46 14.64 21.37
CA ALA A 79 -0.48 15.57 20.80
C ALA A 79 -0.94 15.12 19.40
N ALA A 80 -2.24 14.90 19.23
CA ALA A 80 -2.91 14.52 17.98
C ALA A 80 -2.67 15.52 16.82
N SER A 81 -1.96 16.62 17.08
CA SER A 81 -1.71 17.70 16.12
C SER A 81 -0.62 17.42 15.08
N SER A 82 0.17 16.36 15.21
CA SER A 82 1.31 16.12 14.30
C SER A 82 0.91 15.54 12.92
N TRP A 83 -0.33 15.05 12.80
CA TRP A 83 -0.82 14.34 11.60
C TRP A 83 -1.81 15.15 10.75
N LEU A 84 -2.16 16.34 11.20
CA LEU A 84 -3.01 17.22 10.38
C LEU A 84 -2.19 17.87 9.27
N PRO A 85 -2.73 17.97 8.05
CA PRO A 85 -2.09 18.71 6.98
C PRO A 85 -1.81 20.15 7.44
N ALA A 86 -0.71 20.73 6.98
CA ALA A 86 -0.54 22.18 7.12
C ALA A 86 -1.75 22.87 6.49
N TYR A 87 -2.14 24.03 7.05
CA TYR A 87 -3.29 24.78 6.53
C TYR A 87 -3.24 24.89 5.00
N ASN A 88 -4.31 24.47 4.33
CA ASN A 88 -4.42 24.41 2.87
C ASN A 88 -3.41 23.49 2.16
N ALA A 89 -2.77 22.55 2.86
CA ALA A 89 -1.94 21.53 2.23
C ALA A 89 -2.79 20.37 1.70
N ASP A 90 -2.43 19.86 0.53
CA ASP A 90 -3.03 18.66 -0.04
C ASP A 90 -2.64 17.42 0.78
N PRO A 91 -3.57 16.57 1.20
CA PRO A 91 -3.28 15.43 2.08
C PRO A 91 -2.50 14.29 1.42
N LEU A 92 -2.43 14.23 0.08
CA LEU A 92 -1.69 13.22 -0.66
C LEU A 92 -0.28 13.66 -1.03
N THR A 93 -0.05 14.98 -1.19
CA THR A 93 1.19 15.51 -1.75
C THR A 93 1.88 16.54 -0.87
N GLY A 94 1.20 17.08 0.14
CA GLY A 94 1.71 18.19 0.95
C GLY A 94 1.86 19.51 0.21
N GLU A 95 1.45 19.58 -1.05
CA GLU A 95 1.51 20.82 -1.85
C GLU A 95 0.44 21.81 -1.40
N ALA A 96 0.65 23.11 -1.70
CA ALA A 96 -0.37 24.13 -1.53
C ALA A 96 -1.59 23.86 -2.43
N ASN A 97 -2.71 24.50 -2.11
CA ASN A 97 -3.94 24.40 -2.89
C ASN A 97 -4.65 23.03 -2.78
N ARG A 98 -4.92 22.66 -1.54
CA ARG A 98 -5.77 21.51 -1.20
C ARG A 98 -7.08 21.59 -1.97
N SER A 99 -7.45 20.49 -2.61
CA SER A 99 -8.78 20.32 -3.19
C SER A 99 -9.83 20.17 -2.09
N SER A 100 -11.03 20.72 -2.30
CA SER A 100 -12.23 20.38 -1.51
C SER A 100 -12.94 19.13 -2.05
N GLY A 101 -12.38 18.51 -3.08
CA GLY A 101 -12.91 17.28 -3.66
C GLY A 101 -12.60 16.05 -2.81
N ARG A 102 -13.43 15.02 -2.98
CA ARG A 102 -13.19 13.72 -2.35
C ARG A 102 -12.07 13.00 -3.08
N ILE A 103 -11.11 12.47 -2.33
CA ILE A 103 -10.07 11.58 -2.85
C ILE A 103 -10.71 10.37 -3.51
N VAL A 104 -10.15 9.96 -4.64
CA VAL A 104 -10.61 8.81 -5.43
C VAL A 104 -9.46 7.83 -5.62
N GLY A 105 -9.67 6.57 -5.26
CA GLY A 105 -8.76 5.47 -5.57
C GLY A 105 -9.34 4.60 -6.68
N VAL A 106 -8.63 4.52 -7.82
CA VAL A 106 -9.04 3.71 -8.99
C VAL A 106 -8.16 2.48 -9.10
N MET A 107 -8.78 1.30 -9.15
CA MET A 107 -8.06 0.04 -9.34
C MET A 107 -7.65 -0.16 -10.79
N VAL A 108 -6.34 -0.31 -11.01
CA VAL A 108 -5.73 -0.43 -12.34
C VAL A 108 -4.98 -1.75 -12.48
N ASN A 109 -5.20 -2.40 -13.60
CA ASN A 109 -4.55 -3.66 -13.95
C ASN A 109 -3.06 -3.47 -14.26
N ASN A 110 -2.23 -4.43 -13.84
CA ASN A 110 -0.80 -4.41 -14.13
C ASN A 110 -0.29 -5.71 -14.78
N ILE A 111 -1.21 -6.58 -15.24
CA ILE A 111 -0.81 -7.83 -15.88
C ILE A 111 0.01 -7.59 -17.15
N SER A 112 1.06 -8.39 -17.35
CA SER A 112 1.91 -8.36 -18.54
C SER A 112 2.62 -9.70 -18.71
N TYR A 113 1.90 -10.70 -19.26
CA TYR A 113 2.44 -12.04 -19.52
C TYR A 113 2.69 -12.31 -21.01
N SER A 114 1.79 -11.84 -21.86
CA SER A 114 1.81 -12.07 -23.30
C SER A 114 1.19 -10.88 -24.01
N GLU A 115 1.23 -10.84 -25.32
CA GLU A 115 0.57 -9.79 -26.11
C GLU A 115 -0.92 -9.66 -25.74
N ARG A 116 -1.62 -10.78 -25.62
CA ARG A 116 -3.05 -10.79 -25.30
C ARG A 116 -3.33 -10.50 -23.82
N GLN A 117 -2.48 -10.97 -22.90
CA GLN A 117 -2.57 -10.75 -21.47
C GLN A 117 -1.65 -9.61 -21.06
N ASN A 118 -1.95 -8.39 -21.54
CA ASN A 118 -1.12 -7.22 -21.33
C ASN A 118 -1.95 -5.95 -21.15
N ALA A 119 -1.95 -5.43 -19.93
CA ALA A 119 -2.59 -4.16 -19.58
C ALA A 119 -1.70 -2.93 -19.88
N ARG A 120 -0.38 -3.16 -20.06
CA ARG A 120 0.61 -2.09 -20.24
C ARG A 120 0.74 -1.64 -21.70
N PRO A 121 1.08 -0.36 -21.96
CA PRO A 121 1.14 0.74 -21.01
C PRO A 121 -0.27 1.11 -20.51
N GLN A 122 -0.36 1.58 -19.26
CA GLN A 122 -1.60 2.07 -18.68
C GLN A 122 -1.81 3.55 -19.05
N ARG A 123 -3.05 4.04 -18.86
CA ARG A 123 -3.41 5.46 -18.99
C ARG A 123 -3.66 6.08 -17.63
N GLY A 124 -3.35 7.36 -17.49
CA GLY A 124 -3.72 8.20 -16.35
C GLY A 124 -2.79 8.13 -15.15
N LEU A 125 -1.90 7.13 -15.07
CA LEU A 125 -1.05 6.91 -13.88
C LEU A 125 -0.08 8.07 -13.62
N SER A 126 0.35 8.78 -14.64
CA SER A 126 1.23 9.95 -14.48
C SER A 126 0.56 11.14 -13.80
N SER A 127 -0.77 11.14 -13.72
CA SER A 127 -1.57 12.16 -13.03
C SER A 127 -1.91 11.80 -11.58
N ALA A 128 -1.73 10.54 -11.18
CA ALA A 128 -1.99 10.12 -9.81
C ALA A 128 -1.06 10.84 -8.82
N ASP A 129 -1.60 11.25 -7.67
CA ASP A 129 -0.87 11.89 -6.58
C ASP A 129 -0.15 10.85 -5.70
N LEU A 130 -0.80 9.68 -5.52
CA LEU A 130 -0.23 8.51 -4.86
C LEU A 130 -0.51 7.27 -5.73
N LEU A 131 0.52 6.48 -6.01
CA LEU A 131 0.38 5.19 -6.71
C LEU A 131 0.73 4.06 -5.76
N ILE A 132 -0.24 3.21 -5.46
CA ILE A 132 -0.06 2.06 -4.57
C ILE A 132 0.09 0.79 -5.41
N GLU A 133 1.12 -0.02 -5.15
CA GLU A 133 1.33 -1.32 -5.78
C GLU A 133 1.38 -2.42 -4.72
N SER A 134 0.67 -3.52 -4.96
CA SER A 134 0.74 -4.72 -4.12
C SER A 134 0.46 -5.98 -4.93
N LYS A 135 1.01 -7.10 -4.44
CA LYS A 135 0.75 -8.45 -4.97
C LYS A 135 -0.73 -8.81 -4.81
N VAL A 136 -1.29 -9.46 -5.81
CA VAL A 136 -2.62 -10.06 -5.84
C VAL A 136 -2.51 -11.50 -6.33
N GLU A 137 -3.61 -12.12 -6.71
CA GLU A 137 -3.67 -13.53 -7.13
C GLU A 137 -2.64 -13.87 -8.22
N GLY A 138 -2.13 -15.09 -8.21
CA GLY A 138 -1.18 -15.59 -9.20
C GLY A 138 0.16 -14.88 -9.21
N GLY A 139 0.52 -14.19 -8.13
CA GLY A 139 1.75 -13.43 -8.02
C GLY A 139 1.82 -12.20 -8.92
N ILE A 140 0.72 -11.79 -9.57
CA ILE A 140 0.66 -10.53 -10.31
C ILE A 140 0.52 -9.35 -9.34
N THR A 141 0.81 -8.13 -9.80
CA THR A 141 0.51 -6.91 -9.02
C THR A 141 -0.67 -6.16 -9.63
N ARG A 142 -1.30 -5.32 -8.81
CA ARG A 142 -2.23 -4.28 -9.26
C ARG A 142 -1.77 -2.94 -8.75
N PHE A 143 -2.26 -1.89 -9.41
CA PHE A 143 -2.16 -0.54 -8.90
C PHE A 143 -3.50 -0.08 -8.33
N CYS A 144 -3.42 0.73 -7.27
CA CYS A 144 -4.47 1.67 -6.92
C CYS A 144 -3.91 3.08 -7.20
N ALA A 145 -4.45 3.72 -8.23
CA ALA A 145 -4.10 5.09 -8.56
C ALA A 145 -4.99 6.04 -7.75
N VAL A 146 -4.38 6.85 -6.90
CA VAL A 146 -5.09 7.72 -5.96
C VAL A 146 -4.93 9.17 -6.40
N TYR A 147 -6.06 9.85 -6.52
CA TYR A 147 -6.18 11.22 -7.01
C TYR A 147 -6.85 12.09 -5.95
N ARG A 148 -6.46 13.34 -5.85
CA ARG A 148 -7.00 14.31 -4.89
C ARG A 148 -8.49 14.61 -5.06
N ASP A 149 -9.01 14.43 -6.26
CA ASP A 149 -10.43 14.60 -6.61
C ASP A 149 -10.74 14.00 -7.99
N ALA A 150 -12.03 13.94 -8.34
CA ALA A 150 -12.47 13.45 -9.64
C ALA A 150 -12.07 14.38 -10.81
N ASP A 151 -11.86 15.68 -10.58
CA ASP A 151 -11.51 16.63 -11.62
C ASP A 151 -10.05 16.50 -12.07
N SER A 152 -9.19 15.97 -11.19
CA SER A 152 -7.79 15.71 -11.49
C SER A 152 -7.57 14.41 -12.28
N ILE A 153 -8.63 13.59 -12.49
CA ILE A 153 -8.53 12.28 -13.16
C ILE A 153 -8.72 12.44 -14.66
N PRO A 154 -7.69 12.16 -15.48
CA PRO A 154 -7.85 12.00 -16.92
C PRO A 154 -8.54 10.66 -17.21
N GLU A 155 -8.45 10.18 -18.46
CA GLU A 155 -8.78 8.77 -18.69
C GLU A 155 -7.79 7.87 -17.95
N VAL A 156 -8.30 6.85 -17.22
CA VAL A 156 -7.49 5.95 -16.38
C VAL A 156 -7.88 4.49 -16.58
N GLY A 157 -6.88 3.63 -16.62
CA GLY A 157 -7.07 2.19 -16.76
C GLY A 157 -5.91 1.48 -17.49
N PRO A 158 -6.12 0.20 -17.88
CA PRO A 158 -7.37 -0.59 -17.77
C PRO A 158 -7.77 -0.84 -16.33
N MET A 159 -9.07 -0.66 -16.03
CA MET A 159 -9.60 -0.92 -14.68
C MET A 159 -9.57 -2.41 -14.32
N ARG A 160 -9.61 -2.70 -13.03
CA ARG A 160 -9.66 -4.06 -12.49
C ARG A 160 -10.38 -4.12 -11.16
N SER A 161 -10.66 -5.38 -10.75
CA SER A 161 -11.44 -5.67 -9.55
C SER A 161 -10.75 -5.21 -8.26
N GLY A 162 -11.55 -4.69 -7.35
CA GLY A 162 -11.16 -4.28 -6.00
C GLY A 162 -10.62 -5.42 -5.16
N ARG A 163 -9.71 -5.06 -4.26
CA ARG A 163 -9.15 -5.92 -3.21
C ARG A 163 -9.09 -5.14 -1.92
N ASP A 164 -9.40 -5.81 -0.82
CA ASP A 164 -9.48 -5.17 0.50
C ASP A 164 -8.16 -4.57 0.97
N GLN A 165 -7.01 -5.12 0.57
CA GLN A 165 -5.72 -4.54 0.93
C GLN A 165 -5.52 -3.10 0.42
N PHE A 166 -6.08 -2.76 -0.74
CA PHE A 166 -6.04 -1.38 -1.23
C PHE A 166 -7.10 -0.52 -0.53
N LEU A 167 -8.31 -1.07 -0.33
CA LEU A 167 -9.37 -0.36 0.37
C LEU A 167 -8.94 0.04 1.79
N GLN A 168 -8.27 -0.86 2.52
CA GLN A 168 -7.75 -0.57 3.86
C GLN A 168 -6.82 0.64 3.92
N LEU A 169 -6.11 0.96 2.83
CA LEU A 169 -5.27 2.15 2.72
C LEU A 169 -6.07 3.40 2.35
N LEU A 170 -7.24 3.27 1.76
CA LEU A 170 -8.10 4.38 1.36
C LEU A 170 -9.08 4.81 2.47
N MET A 171 -9.46 3.88 3.34
CA MET A 171 -10.50 4.10 4.37
C MET A 171 -10.25 5.32 5.27
N PRO A 172 -9.02 5.58 5.75
CA PRO A 172 -8.76 6.73 6.62
C PRO A 172 -9.09 8.08 6.00
N TRP A 173 -9.07 8.17 4.66
CA TRP A 173 -9.49 9.37 3.92
C TRP A 173 -10.97 9.36 3.54
N GLN A 174 -11.72 8.29 3.86
CA GLN A 174 -13.07 8.12 3.32
C GLN A 174 -13.12 8.35 1.81
N ALA A 175 -12.11 7.83 1.10
CA ALA A 175 -11.96 8.01 -0.34
C ALA A 175 -13.01 7.22 -1.10
N LEU A 176 -13.42 7.71 -2.27
CA LEU A 176 -14.23 6.93 -3.19
C LEU A 176 -13.39 5.77 -3.74
N TYR A 177 -13.83 4.53 -3.53
CA TYR A 177 -13.17 3.34 -4.06
C TYR A 177 -13.83 2.93 -5.38
N TYR A 178 -13.07 3.00 -6.48
CA TYR A 178 -13.59 2.84 -7.84
C TYR A 178 -12.91 1.67 -8.56
N HIS A 179 -13.70 0.70 -9.05
CA HIS A 179 -13.17 -0.53 -9.66
C HIS A 179 -14.21 -1.26 -10.51
N ASP A 180 -13.82 -2.33 -11.24
CA ASP A 180 -14.72 -3.25 -11.96
C ASP A 180 -14.76 -4.62 -11.27
N GLY A 181 -15.82 -4.87 -10.51
CA GLY A 181 -15.97 -6.07 -9.69
C GLY A 181 -15.00 -6.09 -8.50
N GLU A 182 -15.13 -7.08 -7.63
CA GLU A 182 -14.30 -7.24 -6.44
C GLU A 182 -14.15 -8.71 -6.06
N SER A 183 -13.18 -9.06 -5.20
CA SER A 183 -13.07 -10.42 -4.65
C SER A 183 -14.09 -10.65 -3.53
N ALA A 184 -14.43 -11.91 -3.26
CA ALA A 184 -15.33 -12.26 -2.16
C ALA A 184 -14.85 -11.75 -0.78
N PRO A 185 -13.55 -11.86 -0.42
CA PRO A 185 -13.03 -11.21 0.78
C PRO A 185 -13.21 -9.69 0.79
N CYS A 186 -13.01 -9.01 -0.34
CA CYS A 186 -13.23 -7.57 -0.45
C CYS A 186 -14.70 -7.20 -0.24
N THR A 187 -15.65 -7.92 -0.86
CA THR A 187 -17.10 -7.72 -0.61
C THR A 187 -17.44 -7.87 0.87
N LYS A 188 -16.92 -8.92 1.52
CA LYS A 188 -17.13 -9.13 2.95
C LYS A 188 -16.54 -8.00 3.78
N PHE A 189 -15.34 -7.54 3.44
CA PHE A 189 -14.67 -6.43 4.12
C PHE A 189 -15.47 -5.13 4.02
N ILE A 190 -15.94 -4.77 2.81
CA ILE A 190 -16.81 -3.60 2.58
C ILE A 190 -18.06 -3.66 3.47
N SER A 191 -18.67 -4.83 3.60
CA SER A 191 -19.87 -5.04 4.43
C SER A 191 -19.55 -4.87 5.92
N VAL A 192 -18.46 -5.50 6.42
CA VAL A 192 -18.06 -5.46 7.83
C VAL A 192 -17.76 -4.03 8.30
N TYR A 193 -17.09 -3.25 7.47
CA TYR A 193 -16.71 -1.87 7.76
C TYR A 193 -17.71 -0.82 7.27
N ASN A 194 -18.88 -1.26 6.79
CA ASN A 194 -19.94 -0.38 6.28
C ASN A 194 -19.45 0.63 5.23
N TYR A 195 -18.60 0.20 4.32
CA TYR A 195 -17.99 1.07 3.31
C TYR A 195 -18.76 1.10 1.98
N SER A 196 -19.92 0.46 1.91
CA SER A 196 -20.74 0.36 0.69
C SER A 196 -21.14 1.74 0.12
N GLY A 197 -21.32 2.75 0.98
CA GLY A 197 -21.65 4.13 0.56
C GLY A 197 -20.54 4.87 -0.20
N LEU A 198 -19.30 4.35 -0.20
CA LEU A 198 -18.16 4.93 -0.92
C LEU A 198 -17.52 3.93 -1.88
N ASN A 199 -18.20 2.80 -2.14
CA ASN A 199 -17.75 1.74 -3.02
C ASN A 199 -18.51 1.77 -4.34
N ILE A 200 -17.82 2.03 -5.43
CA ILE A 200 -18.38 1.97 -6.80
C ILE A 200 -17.63 0.89 -7.57
N GLY A 201 -18.24 -0.30 -7.67
CA GLY A 201 -17.60 -1.47 -8.26
C GLY A 201 -18.48 -2.28 -9.22
N GLY A 202 -19.77 -1.99 -9.27
CA GLY A 202 -20.72 -2.60 -10.20
C GLY A 202 -21.09 -4.06 -9.94
N LYS A 203 -20.24 -4.84 -9.29
CA LYS A 203 -20.45 -6.26 -9.02
C LYS A 203 -19.92 -6.63 -7.64
N SER A 204 -20.70 -7.42 -6.90
CA SER A 204 -20.29 -8.03 -5.65
C SER A 204 -20.58 -9.53 -5.64
N TYR A 205 -19.86 -10.29 -4.80
CA TYR A 205 -20.08 -11.73 -4.63
C TYR A 205 -21.27 -12.06 -3.73
N PHE A 206 -21.71 -11.11 -2.91
CA PHE A 206 -22.82 -11.28 -1.97
C PHE A 206 -23.88 -10.23 -2.26
N SER A 207 -25.02 -10.32 -1.55
CA SER A 207 -26.11 -9.33 -1.64
C SER A 207 -25.74 -7.96 -1.04
N THR A 208 -24.46 -7.68 -0.84
CA THR A 208 -24.00 -6.39 -0.33
C THR A 208 -24.28 -5.30 -1.36
N PRO A 209 -24.94 -4.20 -0.98
CA PRO A 209 -25.17 -3.10 -1.90
C PRO A 209 -23.86 -2.58 -2.47
N THR A 210 -23.79 -2.45 -3.77
CA THR A 210 -22.66 -1.83 -4.47
C THR A 210 -23.20 -0.95 -5.59
N HIS A 211 -22.58 0.20 -5.78
CA HIS A 211 -22.99 1.13 -6.82
C HIS A 211 -22.35 0.75 -8.16
N PRO A 212 -23.12 0.79 -9.26
CA PRO A 212 -22.58 0.57 -10.60
C PRO A 212 -21.52 1.62 -10.96
N HIS A 213 -20.39 1.18 -11.49
CA HIS A 213 -19.42 2.08 -12.10
C HIS A 213 -19.88 2.53 -13.50
N VAL A 214 -19.35 3.65 -13.96
CA VAL A 214 -19.48 4.15 -15.32
C VAL A 214 -18.10 4.08 -15.98
N ALA A 215 -18.03 3.41 -17.11
CA ALA A 215 -16.79 3.14 -17.81
C ALA A 215 -17.05 2.94 -19.31
N HIS A 216 -16.00 3.00 -20.09
CA HIS A 216 -16.05 2.68 -21.51
C HIS A 216 -14.96 1.67 -21.87
N ARG A 217 -15.06 1.08 -23.08
CA ARG A 217 -14.07 0.13 -23.54
C ARG A 217 -13.32 0.67 -24.76
N ASP A 218 -12.00 0.56 -24.67
CA ASP A 218 -11.08 0.90 -25.74
C ASP A 218 -9.99 -0.18 -25.83
N SER A 219 -9.95 -0.89 -26.96
CA SER A 219 -8.89 -1.86 -27.23
C SER A 219 -7.57 -1.20 -27.59
N ARG A 220 -7.56 0.09 -27.83
CA ARG A 220 -6.39 0.86 -28.25
C ARG A 220 -5.77 0.35 -29.56
N GLY A 221 -6.60 -0.28 -30.42
CA GLY A 221 -6.15 -0.95 -31.64
C GLY A 221 -5.30 -2.20 -31.40
N ARG A 222 -5.28 -2.75 -30.18
CA ARG A 222 -4.46 -3.89 -29.76
C ARG A 222 -5.28 -5.17 -29.65
N ASN A 223 -4.64 -6.31 -29.90
CA ASN A 223 -5.25 -7.62 -29.69
C ASN A 223 -5.09 -8.10 -28.24
N VAL A 224 -5.65 -7.34 -27.30
CA VAL A 224 -5.64 -7.69 -25.87
C VAL A 224 -6.95 -8.38 -25.46
N ALA A 225 -6.93 -9.12 -24.37
CA ALA A 225 -8.14 -9.73 -23.83
C ALA A 225 -9.13 -8.65 -23.36
N TYR A 226 -10.43 -8.96 -23.47
CA TYR A 226 -11.53 -8.03 -23.18
C TYR A 226 -11.42 -7.36 -21.81
N GLU A 227 -10.94 -8.07 -20.80
CA GLU A 227 -10.70 -7.56 -19.45
C GLU A 227 -9.60 -6.50 -19.35
N HIS A 228 -8.86 -6.22 -20.43
CA HIS A 228 -7.81 -5.19 -20.47
C HIS A 228 -8.19 -3.97 -21.30
N THR A 229 -9.47 -3.81 -21.59
CA THR A 229 -9.98 -2.73 -22.45
C THR A 229 -10.90 -1.73 -21.73
N GLU A 230 -11.10 -1.87 -20.42
CA GLU A 230 -12.01 -1.01 -19.66
C GLU A 230 -11.31 0.18 -19.03
N PHE A 231 -11.80 1.37 -19.33
CA PHE A 231 -11.27 2.64 -18.86
C PHE A 231 -12.39 3.47 -18.26
N THR A 232 -12.03 4.38 -17.36
CA THR A 232 -12.92 5.41 -16.83
C THR A 232 -12.23 6.77 -16.86
N SER A 233 -12.97 7.81 -16.53
CA SER A 233 -12.48 9.19 -16.47
C SER A 233 -13.13 9.94 -15.30
N GLY A 234 -12.57 11.08 -14.92
CA GLY A 234 -13.18 11.91 -13.89
C GLY A 234 -14.62 12.29 -14.19
N LYS A 235 -14.96 12.48 -15.47
CA LYS A 235 -16.35 12.74 -15.90
C LYS A 235 -17.26 11.53 -15.59
N GLU A 236 -16.82 10.32 -15.91
CA GLU A 236 -17.58 9.09 -15.69
C GLU A 236 -17.68 8.77 -14.20
N ILE A 237 -16.63 9.02 -13.43
CA ILE A 237 -16.63 8.87 -11.96
C ILE A 237 -17.65 9.83 -11.33
N ARG A 238 -17.68 11.10 -11.76
CA ARG A 238 -18.72 12.05 -11.32
C ARG A 238 -20.12 11.58 -11.67
N GLN A 239 -20.32 11.03 -12.86
CA GLN A 239 -21.60 10.48 -13.27
C GLN A 239 -22.00 9.29 -12.39
N ALA A 240 -21.08 8.37 -12.10
CA ALA A 240 -21.34 7.21 -11.24
C ALA A 240 -21.67 7.66 -9.80
N ALA A 241 -20.92 8.62 -9.25
CA ALA A 241 -21.19 9.19 -7.93
C ALA A 241 -22.55 9.88 -7.86
N ALA A 242 -22.91 10.64 -8.88
CA ALA A 242 -24.25 11.27 -8.98
C ALA A 242 -25.37 10.23 -9.04
N ASN A 243 -25.20 9.17 -9.83
CA ASN A 243 -26.18 8.07 -9.92
C ASN A 243 -26.35 7.34 -8.56
N ALA A 244 -25.29 7.29 -7.77
CA ALA A 244 -25.25 6.66 -6.46
C ALA A 244 -25.67 7.60 -5.30
N GLY A 245 -25.88 8.88 -5.57
CA GLY A 245 -26.15 9.89 -4.54
C GLY A 245 -24.94 10.20 -3.63
N ILE A 246 -23.70 9.93 -4.11
CA ILE A 246 -22.47 10.13 -3.34
C ILE A 246 -21.94 11.55 -3.55
N GLY A 247 -21.75 12.28 -2.46
CA GLY A 247 -21.11 13.60 -2.49
C GLY A 247 -19.60 13.50 -2.76
N LEU A 248 -19.10 14.32 -3.70
CA LEU A 248 -17.70 14.38 -4.07
C LEU A 248 -16.94 15.54 -3.40
N SER A 249 -17.56 16.25 -2.47
CA SER A 249 -16.88 17.21 -1.61
C SER A 249 -16.56 16.55 -0.26
N HIS A 250 -15.35 16.76 0.26
CA HIS A 250 -14.94 16.23 1.55
C HIS A 250 -13.86 17.11 2.16
N ASP A 251 -13.93 17.28 3.47
CA ASP A 251 -12.90 17.99 4.23
C ASP A 251 -12.07 16.99 5.01
N TYR A 252 -10.75 17.02 4.82
CA TYR A 252 -9.83 16.05 5.41
C TYR A 252 -9.22 16.59 6.68
N ASP A 253 -9.29 15.81 7.73
CA ASP A 253 -8.69 16.07 9.04
C ASP A 253 -7.44 15.21 9.29
N THR A 254 -7.08 14.32 8.36
CA THR A 254 -5.97 13.39 8.48
C THR A 254 -5.16 13.26 7.20
N THR A 255 -3.89 12.84 7.36
CA THR A 255 -3.02 12.39 6.27
C THR A 255 -2.24 11.15 6.72
N PHE A 256 -1.77 10.32 5.79
CA PHE A 256 -0.87 9.21 6.10
C PHE A 256 0.52 9.69 6.45
N PHE A 257 0.97 10.72 5.72
CA PHE A 257 2.37 11.14 5.71
C PHE A 257 2.50 12.53 6.31
N ARG A 258 3.54 12.73 7.10
CA ARG A 258 3.97 14.04 7.54
C ARG A 258 4.76 14.69 6.40
N PHE A 259 4.16 15.61 5.68
CA PHE A 259 4.83 16.36 4.63
C PHE A 259 5.60 17.57 5.16
N ALA A 260 6.68 17.92 4.47
CA ALA A 260 7.38 19.18 4.66
C ALA A 260 6.44 20.36 4.38
N ASP A 261 6.38 21.31 5.30
CA ASP A 261 5.46 22.45 5.22
C ASP A 261 5.79 23.36 4.02
N TYR A 262 4.85 23.48 3.09
CA TYR A 262 5.01 24.30 1.89
C TYR A 262 5.25 25.79 2.19
N ARG A 263 4.80 26.29 3.34
CA ARG A 263 4.93 27.72 3.74
C ARG A 263 6.35 28.08 4.13
N THR A 264 7.10 27.15 4.68
CA THR A 264 8.45 27.37 5.19
C THR A 264 9.54 27.07 4.17
N GLY A 265 9.19 26.40 3.07
CA GLY A 265 10.16 25.85 2.13
C GLY A 265 10.99 24.69 2.70
N ALA A 266 10.57 24.15 3.86
CA ALA A 266 11.23 23.00 4.47
C ALA A 266 11.31 21.81 3.52
N GLU A 267 12.41 21.05 3.60
CA GLU A 267 12.66 19.90 2.79
C GLU A 267 13.46 18.85 3.59
N ASN A 268 13.09 17.59 3.43
CA ASN A 268 13.95 16.50 3.86
C ASN A 268 15.07 16.31 2.82
N THR A 269 16.24 16.86 3.10
CA THR A 269 17.38 16.84 2.17
C THR A 269 18.07 15.48 2.11
N MET A 270 17.69 14.54 2.95
CA MET A 270 18.32 13.22 3.10
C MET A 270 19.83 13.28 3.39
N ARG A 271 20.30 14.36 4.01
CA ARG A 271 21.71 14.51 4.36
C ARG A 271 22.12 13.49 5.41
N GLY A 272 23.29 12.87 5.21
CA GLY A 272 23.82 11.88 6.13
C GLY A 272 23.19 10.50 6.01
N THR A 273 22.20 10.31 5.12
CA THR A 273 21.64 8.99 4.84
C THR A 273 22.47 8.21 3.83
N ALA A 274 22.25 6.90 3.74
CA ALA A 274 22.84 6.07 2.70
C ALA A 274 22.31 6.45 1.31
N SER A 275 23.06 6.08 0.26
CA SER A 275 22.63 6.25 -1.13
C SER A 275 21.40 5.38 -1.40
N GLY A 276 20.40 5.95 -2.07
CA GLY A 276 19.19 5.29 -2.53
C GLY A 276 18.85 5.76 -3.94
N ARG A 277 19.79 5.65 -4.89
CA ARG A 277 19.63 6.18 -6.25
C ARG A 277 19.05 5.18 -7.23
N THR A 278 19.31 3.90 -7.01
CA THR A 278 18.72 2.82 -7.78
C THR A 278 18.05 1.85 -6.82
N ILE A 279 16.78 1.57 -7.06
CA ILE A 279 15.99 0.69 -6.19
C ILE A 279 15.40 -0.41 -7.04
N ARG A 280 15.38 -1.63 -6.53
CA ARG A 280 14.77 -2.79 -7.15
C ARG A 280 13.86 -3.47 -6.15
N ILE A 281 12.58 -3.58 -6.49
CA ILE A 281 11.53 -4.21 -5.71
C ILE A 281 11.13 -5.50 -6.42
N VAL A 282 11.04 -6.60 -5.70
CA VAL A 282 10.50 -7.87 -6.18
C VAL A 282 9.19 -8.11 -5.46
N HIS A 283 8.10 -8.20 -6.20
CA HIS A 283 6.78 -8.55 -5.68
C HIS A 283 6.50 -10.04 -5.84
N SER A 284 7.12 -10.65 -6.85
CA SER A 284 7.12 -12.07 -7.15
C SER A 284 8.17 -12.35 -8.23
N ASP A 285 8.36 -13.62 -8.60
CA ASP A 285 9.28 -14.01 -9.67
C ASP A 285 9.06 -13.24 -10.97
N ASN A 286 7.80 -12.93 -11.28
CA ASN A 286 7.39 -12.34 -12.55
C ASN A 286 7.13 -10.82 -12.46
N TYR A 287 6.95 -10.25 -11.28
CA TYR A 287 6.60 -8.84 -11.09
C TYR A 287 7.64 -8.11 -10.27
N LYS A 288 8.40 -7.29 -10.97
CA LYS A 288 9.51 -6.51 -10.40
C LYS A 288 9.40 -5.08 -10.88
N THR A 289 9.59 -4.15 -9.94
CA THR A 289 9.58 -2.70 -10.19
C THR A 289 10.96 -2.14 -9.85
N SER A 290 11.48 -1.22 -10.66
CA SER A 290 12.76 -0.56 -10.43
C SER A 290 12.62 0.94 -10.56
N PHE A 291 13.46 1.66 -9.84
CA PHE A 291 13.54 3.12 -9.89
C PHE A 291 14.95 3.59 -10.03
N SER A 292 15.13 4.68 -10.79
CA SER A 292 16.40 5.40 -10.91
C SER A 292 16.20 6.87 -10.58
N TYR A 293 16.96 7.40 -9.64
CA TYR A 293 16.91 8.80 -9.25
C TYR A 293 17.52 9.70 -10.31
N SER A 294 16.78 10.69 -10.76
CA SER A 294 17.24 11.76 -11.63
C SER A 294 17.53 13.02 -10.81
N ALA A 295 18.79 13.40 -10.70
CA ALA A 295 19.19 14.63 -10.01
C ALA A 295 18.65 15.89 -10.70
N LEU A 296 18.42 15.86 -12.02
CA LEU A 296 17.88 16.98 -12.78
C LEU A 296 16.41 17.27 -12.44
N SER A 297 15.56 16.23 -12.44
CA SER A 297 14.15 16.36 -12.08
C SER A 297 13.91 16.19 -10.59
N ARG A 298 14.91 15.74 -9.81
CA ARG A 298 14.85 15.44 -8.40
C ARG A 298 13.77 14.36 -8.05
N THR A 299 13.47 13.48 -9.01
CA THR A 299 12.45 12.43 -8.90
C THR A 299 13.02 11.07 -9.26
N TYR A 300 12.33 10.04 -8.84
CA TYR A 300 12.60 8.65 -9.18
C TYR A 300 11.81 8.25 -10.43
N LYS A 301 12.50 7.76 -11.46
CA LYS A 301 11.93 7.29 -12.72
C LYS A 301 11.60 5.82 -12.63
N MET A 302 10.34 5.44 -12.87
CA MET A 302 9.83 4.07 -12.74
C MET A 302 10.11 3.23 -13.97
N GLN A 303 10.52 1.99 -13.73
CA GLN A 303 10.65 0.92 -14.72
C GLN A 303 9.98 -0.35 -14.18
N MET A 304 9.40 -1.15 -15.05
CA MET A 304 8.86 -2.46 -14.70
C MET A 304 9.52 -3.54 -15.56
N TYR A 305 9.68 -4.73 -14.98
CA TYR A 305 10.19 -5.87 -15.70
C TYR A 305 9.20 -6.29 -16.79
N SER A 306 9.72 -6.50 -17.98
CA SER A 306 9.00 -6.97 -19.16
C SER A 306 9.53 -8.35 -19.54
N HIS A 307 8.66 -9.36 -19.57
CA HIS A 307 9.04 -10.70 -20.04
C HIS A 307 9.39 -10.70 -21.53
N ALA A 308 8.70 -9.89 -22.32
CA ALA A 308 8.93 -9.78 -23.76
C ALA A 308 10.31 -9.19 -24.07
N ALA A 309 10.75 -8.19 -23.29
CA ALA A 309 12.06 -7.57 -23.45
C ALA A 309 13.19 -8.31 -22.73
N GLY A 310 12.84 -9.23 -21.80
CA GLY A 310 13.82 -9.90 -20.93
C GLY A 310 14.54 -8.95 -19.96
N GLY A 311 13.94 -7.80 -19.63
CA GLY A 311 14.58 -6.75 -18.84
C GLY A 311 13.60 -5.69 -18.35
N PHE A 312 14.14 -4.62 -17.72
CA PHE A 312 13.35 -3.49 -17.28
C PHE A 312 13.09 -2.51 -18.42
N GLU A 313 11.83 -2.11 -18.59
CA GLU A 313 11.39 -1.09 -19.53
C GLU A 313 10.82 0.11 -18.79
N ASN A 314 10.93 1.30 -19.38
CA ASN A 314 10.34 2.51 -18.81
C ASN A 314 8.82 2.36 -18.70
N THR A 315 8.29 2.61 -17.50
CA THR A 315 6.85 2.66 -17.30
C THR A 315 6.33 4.01 -17.78
N VAL A 316 5.60 4.00 -18.88
CA VAL A 316 5.09 5.23 -19.50
C VAL A 316 3.57 5.30 -19.41
N ASP A 317 3.04 6.50 -19.26
CA ASP A 317 1.61 6.77 -19.38
C ASP A 317 1.26 6.90 -20.87
N GLU A 318 0.34 6.06 -21.35
CA GLU A 318 -0.03 6.05 -22.77
C GLU A 318 -0.65 7.36 -23.26
N LEU A 319 -1.34 8.10 -22.36
CA LEU A 319 -2.00 9.36 -22.74
C LEU A 319 -1.03 10.45 -23.20
N ASN A 320 0.19 10.46 -22.65
CA ASN A 320 1.10 11.58 -22.84
C ASN A 320 2.55 11.16 -23.09
N GLY A 321 2.85 9.86 -23.10
CA GLY A 321 4.18 9.31 -23.29
C GLY A 321 5.17 9.62 -22.15
N LYS A 322 4.73 10.20 -21.04
CA LYS A 322 5.62 10.53 -19.91
C LYS A 322 5.96 9.28 -19.11
N GLN A 323 7.25 9.10 -18.83
CA GLN A 323 7.66 8.10 -17.87
C GLN A 323 7.17 8.48 -16.47
N LEU A 324 6.57 7.51 -15.75
CA LEU A 324 6.13 7.70 -14.39
C LEU A 324 7.30 8.11 -13.49
N SER A 325 7.06 9.08 -12.63
CA SER A 325 8.08 9.59 -11.73
C SER A 325 7.49 10.11 -10.42
N PHE A 326 8.24 9.94 -9.33
CA PHE A 326 7.79 10.21 -7.97
C PHE A 326 8.86 10.97 -7.20
N ASP A 327 8.41 11.85 -6.30
CA ASP A 327 9.29 12.58 -5.36
C ASP A 327 9.72 11.71 -4.21
N ASN A 328 8.83 10.80 -3.78
CA ASN A 328 9.00 9.88 -2.67
C ASN A 328 8.68 8.45 -3.10
N LEU A 329 9.46 7.50 -2.59
CA LEU A 329 9.10 6.07 -2.65
C LEU A 329 9.04 5.56 -1.22
N LEU A 330 7.96 4.87 -0.88
CA LEU A 330 7.79 4.17 0.38
C LEU A 330 7.58 2.69 0.11
N ILE A 331 8.47 1.84 0.60
CA ILE A 331 8.40 0.40 0.49
C ILE A 331 8.12 -0.17 1.87
N CYS A 332 6.95 -0.78 2.06
CA CYS A 332 6.51 -1.38 3.32
C CYS A 332 6.48 -2.90 3.18
N PHE A 333 7.25 -3.60 4.00
CA PHE A 333 7.20 -5.05 4.07
C PHE A 333 6.13 -5.50 5.04
N ALA A 334 5.30 -6.46 4.60
CA ALA A 334 4.18 -7.00 5.37
C ALA A 334 4.00 -8.48 5.04
N PRO A 335 3.52 -9.33 5.97
CA PRO A 335 3.10 -10.68 5.63
C PRO A 335 1.95 -10.64 4.63
N ILE A 336 2.11 -11.32 3.48
CA ILE A 336 1.08 -11.46 2.44
C ILE A 336 0.88 -12.95 2.16
N ALA A 337 -0.34 -13.43 2.35
CA ALA A 337 -0.70 -14.82 2.10
C ALA A 337 -2.10 -14.94 1.52
N ALA A 338 -2.41 -16.07 0.88
CA ALA A 338 -3.76 -16.33 0.45
C ALA A 338 -4.74 -16.38 1.64
N TYR A 339 -5.96 -15.87 1.46
CA TYR A 339 -7.01 -15.99 2.46
C TYR A 339 -7.24 -17.47 2.82
N PRO A 340 -7.35 -17.82 4.13
CA PRO A 340 -7.59 -19.19 4.54
C PRO A 340 -8.87 -19.75 3.92
N GLY A 341 -8.72 -20.88 3.21
CA GLY A 341 -9.84 -21.57 2.55
C GLY A 341 -10.28 -20.98 1.20
N ASP A 342 -9.62 -19.92 0.73
CA ASP A 342 -9.88 -19.40 -0.62
C ASP A 342 -9.15 -20.22 -1.67
N SER A 343 -9.91 -20.77 -2.63
CA SER A 343 -9.37 -21.54 -3.77
C SER A 343 -8.86 -20.66 -4.92
N GLY A 344 -9.15 -19.36 -4.88
CA GLY A 344 -8.83 -18.39 -5.91
C GLY A 344 -7.49 -17.68 -5.70
N ASP A 345 -6.72 -18.05 -4.69
CA ASP A 345 -5.45 -17.41 -4.32
C ASP A 345 -5.58 -15.90 -4.03
N VAL A 346 -6.75 -15.45 -3.52
CA VAL A 346 -6.94 -14.05 -3.15
C VAL A 346 -6.00 -13.71 -1.99
N GLN A 347 -5.17 -12.71 -2.16
CA GLN A 347 -4.14 -12.33 -1.20
C GLN A 347 -4.70 -11.44 -0.08
N GLN A 348 -4.28 -11.71 1.14
CA GLN A 348 -4.51 -10.92 2.35
C GLN A 348 -3.20 -10.30 2.81
N VAL A 349 -3.22 -9.00 3.07
CA VAL A 349 -2.10 -8.29 3.71
C VAL A 349 -2.37 -8.16 5.21
N SER A 350 -1.41 -8.58 6.04
CA SER A 350 -1.48 -8.41 7.49
C SER A 350 -0.98 -7.03 7.91
N TYR A 351 -1.85 -6.01 7.83
CA TYR A 351 -1.48 -4.64 8.24
C TYR A 351 -1.29 -4.48 9.75
N ILE A 352 -1.99 -5.25 10.57
CA ILE A 352 -1.94 -5.11 12.04
C ILE A 352 -0.55 -5.48 12.60
N SER A 353 0.22 -6.30 11.89
CA SER A 353 1.56 -6.69 12.32
C SER A 353 2.54 -5.51 12.34
N GLY A 354 2.29 -4.44 11.55
CA GLY A 354 3.30 -3.47 11.22
C GLY A 354 4.45 -4.11 10.45
N GLY A 355 5.50 -3.37 10.16
CA GLY A 355 6.63 -3.93 9.43
C GLY A 355 7.78 -2.94 9.22
N GLU A 356 8.81 -3.43 8.55
CA GLU A 356 9.94 -2.61 8.13
C GLU A 356 9.54 -1.71 6.95
N ALA A 357 10.08 -0.48 6.94
CA ALA A 357 9.83 0.50 5.91
C ALA A 357 11.14 1.10 5.37
N TYR A 358 11.21 1.24 4.06
CA TYR A 358 12.28 1.96 3.37
C TYR A 358 11.68 3.18 2.66
N PHE A 359 12.16 4.34 3.05
CA PHE A 359 11.75 5.60 2.45
C PHE A 359 12.87 6.20 1.62
N PHE A 360 12.58 6.48 0.36
CA PHE A 360 13.51 7.09 -0.59
C PHE A 360 13.00 8.44 -1.03
N SER A 361 13.86 9.43 -0.93
CA SER A 361 13.63 10.76 -1.46
C SER A 361 14.96 11.43 -1.76
N ARG A 362 15.00 12.35 -2.72
CA ARG A 362 16.20 13.13 -3.06
C ARG A 362 17.49 12.32 -3.26
N GLY A 363 17.38 11.04 -3.64
CA GLY A 363 18.54 10.16 -3.87
C GLY A 363 19.13 9.51 -2.63
N GLY A 364 18.53 9.71 -1.47
CA GLY A 364 18.89 9.06 -0.20
C GLY A 364 17.85 8.03 0.23
N VAL A 365 18.17 7.25 1.28
CA VAL A 365 17.29 6.28 1.91
C VAL A 365 17.28 6.44 3.43
N GLN A 366 16.09 6.44 4.03
CA GLN A 366 15.88 6.27 5.46
C GLN A 366 15.18 4.92 5.69
N VAL A 367 15.70 4.13 6.60
CA VAL A 367 15.11 2.88 7.04
C VAL A 367 14.36 3.14 8.33
N GLY A 368 13.19 2.55 8.47
CA GLY A 368 12.36 2.74 9.63
C GLY A 368 11.29 1.65 9.72
N ARG A 369 10.15 1.98 10.27
CA ARG A 369 9.02 1.06 10.42
C ARG A 369 7.72 1.74 10.06
N TRP A 370 6.75 0.93 9.71
CA TRP A 370 5.37 1.36 9.52
C TRP A 370 4.45 0.65 10.51
N GLU A 371 3.35 1.29 10.86
CA GLU A 371 2.31 0.75 11.74
C GLU A 371 0.93 1.14 11.20
N LYS A 372 -0.06 0.27 11.40
CA LYS A 372 -1.46 0.54 11.09
C LYS A 372 -2.34 -0.13 12.15
N ALA A 373 -2.94 0.66 13.03
CA ALA A 373 -3.68 0.16 14.18
C ALA A 373 -4.98 -0.58 13.81
N SER A 374 -5.65 -0.13 12.75
CA SER A 374 -6.84 -0.76 12.19
C SER A 374 -7.03 -0.36 10.73
N PRO A 375 -7.96 -0.96 9.98
CA PRO A 375 -8.27 -0.54 8.61
C PRO A 375 -8.65 0.94 8.48
N GLU A 376 -9.26 1.51 9.50
CA GLU A 376 -9.75 2.90 9.52
C GLU A 376 -8.68 3.91 9.96
N HIS A 377 -7.56 3.44 10.57
CA HIS A 377 -6.47 4.30 10.99
C HIS A 377 -5.45 4.49 9.85
N PRO A 378 -4.81 5.67 9.77
CA PRO A 378 -3.74 5.90 8.80
C PRO A 378 -2.58 4.91 8.97
N LEU A 379 -1.91 4.61 7.87
CA LEU A 379 -0.60 3.98 7.90
C LEU A 379 0.41 5.02 8.37
N LYS A 380 1.01 4.81 9.54
CA LYS A 380 2.03 5.68 10.13
C LYS A 380 3.42 5.15 9.81
N VAL A 381 4.35 6.05 9.54
CA VAL A 381 5.74 5.69 9.21
C VAL A 381 6.69 6.46 10.12
N TYR A 382 7.61 5.73 10.74
CA TYR A 382 8.59 6.26 11.67
C TYR A 382 10.00 5.97 11.19
N ASP A 383 10.93 6.85 11.51
CA ASP A 383 12.35 6.58 11.33
C ASP A 383 12.89 5.58 12.38
N ASP A 384 14.17 5.28 12.33
CA ASP A 384 14.85 4.36 13.25
C ASP A 384 14.92 4.89 14.69
N ALA A 385 14.79 6.20 14.89
CA ALA A 385 14.70 6.84 16.21
C ALA A 385 13.26 6.85 16.76
N GLY A 386 12.25 6.49 15.95
CA GLY A 386 10.84 6.48 16.33
C GLY A 386 10.13 7.80 16.12
N ALA A 387 10.76 8.78 15.46
CA ALA A 387 10.12 10.02 15.06
C ALA A 387 9.34 9.82 13.74
N ASP A 388 8.30 10.64 13.55
CA ASP A 388 7.53 10.64 12.31
C ASP A 388 8.41 10.98 11.12
N LEU A 389 8.40 10.11 10.12
CA LEU A 389 9.18 10.27 8.91
C LEU A 389 8.68 11.48 8.10
N LEU A 390 9.60 12.38 7.74
CA LEU A 390 9.27 13.58 6.98
C LEU A 390 9.34 13.34 5.48
N PHE A 391 8.17 13.38 4.81
CA PHE A 391 8.06 13.28 3.36
C PHE A 391 8.34 14.62 2.70
N ASN A 392 9.00 14.60 1.55
CA ASN A 392 9.06 15.74 0.67
C ASN A 392 7.73 15.91 -0.06
N ARG A 393 7.36 17.17 -0.34
CA ARG A 393 6.16 17.47 -1.13
C ARG A 393 6.27 16.89 -2.53
N GLY A 394 5.13 16.47 -3.07
CA GLY A 394 5.01 15.88 -4.39
C GLY A 394 4.45 14.46 -4.36
N LYS A 395 4.56 13.78 -5.49
CA LYS A 395 3.97 12.46 -5.70
C LYS A 395 4.71 11.37 -4.96
N THR A 396 3.93 10.41 -4.45
CA THR A 396 4.47 9.25 -3.74
C THR A 396 4.11 7.95 -4.46
N TYR A 397 5.07 7.03 -4.56
CA TYR A 397 4.82 5.62 -4.85
C TYR A 397 4.91 4.84 -3.54
N LEU A 398 3.90 4.03 -3.28
CA LEU A 398 3.81 3.14 -2.12
C LEU A 398 3.76 1.69 -2.58
N ALA A 399 4.75 0.88 -2.21
CA ALA A 399 4.71 -0.57 -2.39
C ALA A 399 4.39 -1.26 -1.07
N ILE A 400 3.41 -2.16 -1.08
CA ILE A 400 3.23 -3.17 -0.04
C ILE A 400 3.79 -4.46 -0.58
N VAL A 401 4.90 -4.92 0.01
CA VAL A 401 5.71 -6.03 -0.47
C VAL A 401 5.64 -7.17 0.54
N ASP A 402 5.57 -8.39 0.05
CA ASP A 402 5.63 -9.58 0.88
C ASP A 402 6.96 -9.62 1.63
N ASP A 403 6.93 -9.85 2.94
CA ASP A 403 8.16 -9.91 3.75
C ASP A 403 9.04 -11.11 3.38
N ASP A 404 8.47 -12.17 2.78
CA ASP A 404 9.23 -13.27 2.18
C ASP A 404 10.13 -12.81 1.01
N GLU A 405 9.80 -11.69 0.35
CA GLU A 405 10.59 -11.10 -0.73
C GLU A 405 11.67 -10.11 -0.24
N TRP A 406 11.80 -9.90 1.05
CA TRP A 406 12.77 -8.94 1.61
C TRP A 406 14.20 -9.20 1.16
N SER A 407 14.62 -10.46 1.07
CA SER A 407 15.98 -10.83 0.62
C SER A 407 16.27 -10.51 -0.86
N ASN A 408 15.22 -10.32 -1.67
CA ASN A 408 15.27 -9.99 -3.09
C ASN A 408 15.22 -8.47 -3.36
N PHE A 409 14.92 -7.68 -2.32
CA PHE A 409 14.95 -6.22 -2.38
C PHE A 409 16.39 -5.70 -2.35
N SER A 410 16.66 -4.67 -3.16
CA SER A 410 17.97 -4.04 -3.18
C SER A 410 17.92 -2.56 -3.55
N TYR A 411 18.89 -1.80 -3.03
CA TYR A 411 19.09 -0.39 -3.38
C TYR A 411 20.59 -0.03 -3.34
N GLN A 412 20.96 1.05 -4.06
CA GLN A 412 22.31 1.60 -4.09
C GLN A 412 22.32 3.10 -4.38
#